data_b9e9a4efc36c306af60cc0d8d6c4116e
#
_entry.id   b9e9a4efc36c306af60cc0d8d6c4116e
#
_cell.length_a   1.000
_cell.length_b   1.000
_cell.length_c   1.000
_cell.angle_alpha   90.00
_cell.angle_beta   90.00
_cell.angle_gamma   90.00
#
_symmetry.space_group_name_H-M   'P 1'
#
loop_
_entity.id
_entity.type
_entity.pdbx_description
1 polymer ?
#
loop_
_entity_poly.entity_id
_entity_poly.type
_entity_poly.pdbx_seq_one_letter_code
_entity_poly.pdbx_strand_id
1 'polypeptide(L)'
;MHERIRKILVLLPCFLIVSVTCGQSSKTQTASFPLDSVAGLELVNAKVEAISYRGRTAIHLGPLPGRENSDEAAIAILKGSDFKDGTIEVEVAGAPRAGAAPDLRGFIGILFRVQSRGAQAEDFYLRPTNGRSDDQLRRNHSVQYESAPDFPWNRLRKESPGVYESYVDLDPGAWTTMKIEVSGTKARLYINRAEQPCLIVNDLKLGDSHGQIAVWAHATTEAYFSNLTIK
;
A
#
# COMPACT_ATOMS: atom_id res chain seq x y z
N MET A 1 49.42 26.25 77.36
CA MET A 1 49.89 26.34 75.93
C MET A 1 48.94 25.45 75.13
N HIS A 2 47.86 26.02 74.61
CA HIS A 2 46.83 25.28 73.86
C HIS A 2 46.80 25.81 72.42
N GLU A 3 47.24 24.98 71.47
CA GLU A 3 47.11 25.22 70.05
C GLU A 3 45.68 24.89 69.59
N ARG A 4 45.01 25.87 68.98
CA ARG A 4 43.69 25.67 68.34
C ARG A 4 43.94 25.35 66.88
N ILE A 5 43.61 24.11 66.47
CA ILE A 5 43.60 23.69 65.10
C ILE A 5 42.28 24.23 64.45
N ARG A 6 42.43 25.14 63.46
CA ARG A 6 41.34 25.60 62.64
C ARG A 6 41.09 24.58 61.49
N LYS A 7 39.95 23.91 61.51
CA LYS A 7 39.49 23.11 60.39
C LYS A 7 38.93 24.04 59.30
N ILE A 8 39.57 24.05 58.15
CA ILE A 8 39.12 24.71 56.94
C ILE A 8 38.14 23.76 56.23
N LEU A 9 36.84 24.15 56.15
CA LEU A 9 35.81 23.43 55.40
C LEU A 9 35.89 23.89 53.95
N VAL A 10 36.36 23.01 53.04
CA VAL A 10 36.39 23.23 51.60
C VAL A 10 35.02 22.79 51.04
N LEU A 11 34.19 23.76 50.67
CA LEU A 11 32.96 23.54 49.95
C LEU A 11 33.29 23.30 48.47
N LEU A 12 33.07 22.07 47.96
CA LEU A 12 33.15 21.72 46.54
C LEU A 12 31.85 22.13 45.88
N PRO A 13 31.82 22.95 44.83
CA PRO A 13 30.61 23.23 44.09
C PRO A 13 30.25 22.04 43.19
N CYS A 14 29.06 21.45 43.44
CA CYS A 14 28.50 20.39 42.58
C CYS A 14 27.95 21.05 41.31
N PHE A 15 28.66 20.96 40.18
CA PHE A 15 28.15 21.38 38.89
C PHE A 15 27.15 20.33 38.38
N LEU A 16 25.88 20.66 38.41
CA LEU A 16 24.83 19.88 37.73
C LEU A 16 24.98 20.08 36.19
N ILE A 17 25.50 19.09 35.48
CA ILE A 17 25.48 19.09 34.02
C ILE A 17 24.07 18.65 33.59
N VAL A 18 23.25 19.62 33.17
CA VAL A 18 21.98 19.33 32.50
C VAL A 18 22.29 18.96 31.04
N SER A 19 22.27 17.67 30.75
CA SER A 19 22.36 17.16 29.38
C SER A 19 21.04 17.46 28.65
N VAL A 20 21.04 18.48 27.81
CA VAL A 20 19.95 18.72 26.86
C VAL A 20 20.08 17.70 25.74
N THR A 21 19.31 16.61 25.82
CA THR A 21 19.14 15.70 24.68
C THR A 21 18.29 16.40 23.63
N CYS A 22 18.95 16.93 22.61
CA CYS A 22 18.29 17.44 21.42
C CYS A 22 17.64 16.23 20.69
N GLY A 23 16.34 16.07 20.85
CA GLY A 23 15.57 15.07 20.10
C GLY A 23 15.67 15.39 18.61
N GLN A 24 16.43 14.62 17.86
CA GLN A 24 16.39 14.65 16.41
C GLN A 24 15.01 14.16 15.98
N SER A 25 14.14 15.10 15.58
CA SER A 25 12.94 14.78 14.80
C SER A 25 13.41 14.19 13.48
N SER A 26 13.28 12.87 13.32
CA SER A 26 13.50 12.21 12.04
C SER A 26 12.46 12.75 11.06
N LYS A 27 12.88 13.60 10.13
CA LYS A 27 12.04 13.99 9.00
C LYS A 27 11.71 12.71 8.25
N THR A 28 10.45 12.30 8.27
CA THR A 28 9.96 11.20 7.43
C THR A 28 10.27 11.57 5.98
N GLN A 29 11.19 10.86 5.36
CA GLN A 29 11.60 11.12 3.99
C GLN A 29 10.50 10.62 3.06
N THR A 30 9.87 11.53 2.32
CA THR A 30 8.87 11.17 1.30
C THR A 30 9.59 10.73 0.04
N ALA A 31 9.34 9.50 -0.41
CA ALA A 31 9.72 9.03 -1.73
C ALA A 31 8.54 9.22 -2.68
N SER A 32 8.81 9.72 -3.89
CA SER A 32 7.78 9.97 -4.91
C SER A 32 8.11 9.23 -6.20
N PHE A 33 7.12 8.55 -6.73
CA PHE A 33 7.16 7.81 -7.99
C PHE A 33 6.02 8.33 -8.87
N PRO A 34 6.30 9.22 -9.83
CA PRO A 34 5.25 9.83 -10.66
C PRO A 34 4.44 8.80 -11.45
N LEU A 35 5.03 7.64 -11.77
CA LEU A 35 4.46 6.62 -12.65
C LEU A 35 4.11 7.17 -14.02
N ASP A 36 5.03 7.94 -14.58
CA ASP A 36 4.95 8.61 -15.89
C ASP A 36 5.86 7.95 -16.95
N SER A 37 6.60 6.92 -16.54
CA SER A 37 7.51 6.15 -17.38
C SER A 37 7.68 4.73 -16.87
N VAL A 38 8.29 3.87 -17.70
CA VAL A 38 8.66 2.49 -17.31
C VAL A 38 9.97 2.43 -16.52
N ALA A 39 10.69 3.56 -16.45
CA ALA A 39 11.95 3.62 -15.72
C ALA A 39 11.73 3.36 -14.22
N GLY A 40 12.64 2.61 -13.60
CA GLY A 40 12.53 2.27 -12.18
C GLY A 40 11.52 1.17 -11.85
N LEU A 41 10.89 0.54 -12.83
CA LEU A 41 9.98 -0.58 -12.64
C LEU A 41 10.66 -1.92 -12.98
N GLU A 42 10.39 -2.94 -12.20
CA GLU A 42 10.62 -4.35 -12.52
C GLU A 42 9.27 -5.00 -12.85
N LEU A 43 9.16 -5.58 -14.03
CA LEU A 43 7.89 -6.14 -14.51
C LEU A 43 7.84 -7.65 -14.29
N VAL A 44 6.69 -8.14 -13.83
CA VAL A 44 6.39 -9.57 -13.69
C VAL A 44 5.07 -9.85 -14.39
N ASN A 45 5.09 -10.72 -15.40
CA ASN A 45 3.94 -11.06 -16.26
C ASN A 45 3.23 -9.83 -16.83
N ALA A 46 3.96 -8.74 -17.07
CA ALA A 46 3.38 -7.44 -17.33
C ALA A 46 4.01 -6.72 -18.51
N LYS A 47 3.21 -5.90 -19.17
CA LYS A 47 3.60 -4.84 -20.09
C LYS A 47 3.18 -3.51 -19.49
N VAL A 48 4.05 -2.49 -19.60
CA VAL A 48 3.78 -1.13 -19.15
C VAL A 48 4.00 -0.15 -20.27
N GLU A 49 3.09 0.80 -20.42
CA GLU A 49 3.17 1.93 -21.35
C GLU A 49 2.92 3.23 -20.59
N ALA A 50 3.74 4.27 -20.88
CA ALA A 50 3.46 5.61 -20.40
C ALA A 50 2.37 6.24 -21.28
N ILE A 51 1.34 6.80 -20.66
CA ILE A 51 0.15 7.30 -21.36
C ILE A 51 -0.47 8.49 -20.63
N SER A 52 -1.27 9.26 -21.33
CA SER A 52 -2.21 10.19 -20.71
C SER A 52 -3.60 9.57 -20.63
N TYR A 53 -4.14 9.43 -19.44
CA TYR A 53 -5.46 8.89 -19.18
C TYR A 53 -6.29 9.86 -18.35
N ARG A 54 -7.46 10.28 -18.88
CA ARG A 54 -8.39 11.21 -18.20
C ARG A 54 -7.67 12.41 -17.58
N GLY A 55 -6.80 13.05 -18.37
CA GLY A 55 -6.10 14.29 -18.00
C GLY A 55 -4.91 14.13 -17.06
N ARG A 56 -4.44 12.90 -16.81
CA ARG A 56 -3.25 12.63 -15.99
C ARG A 56 -2.22 11.83 -16.77
N THR A 57 -0.94 12.13 -16.56
CA THR A 57 0.15 11.24 -16.96
C THR A 57 0.15 10.02 -16.04
N ALA A 58 0.26 8.85 -16.63
CA ALA A 58 0.11 7.57 -15.94
C ALA A 58 0.89 6.46 -16.64
N ILE A 59 1.06 5.35 -15.98
CA ILE A 59 1.36 4.07 -16.64
C ILE A 59 0.06 3.29 -16.87
N HIS A 60 -0.06 2.70 -18.04
CA HIS A 60 -1.00 1.63 -18.33
C HIS A 60 -0.31 0.31 -18.08
N LEU A 61 -0.80 -0.45 -17.10
CA LEU A 61 -0.30 -1.77 -16.73
C LEU A 61 -1.24 -2.84 -17.29
N GLY A 62 -0.70 -3.74 -18.09
CA GLY A 62 -1.45 -4.84 -18.66
C GLY A 62 -0.65 -6.13 -18.69
N PRO A 63 -1.28 -7.27 -19.07
CA PRO A 63 -0.61 -8.55 -19.22
C PRO A 63 0.33 -8.55 -20.41
N LEU A 64 1.18 -9.57 -20.48
CA LEU A 64 1.94 -9.87 -21.68
C LEU A 64 1.00 -10.19 -22.85
N PRO A 65 1.39 -9.92 -24.11
CA PRO A 65 0.59 -10.25 -25.29
C PRO A 65 0.21 -11.73 -25.32
N GLY A 66 -1.07 -12.00 -25.60
CA GLY A 66 -1.64 -13.35 -25.61
C GLY A 66 -2.04 -13.89 -24.21
N ARG A 67 -1.89 -13.10 -23.16
CA ARG A 67 -2.26 -13.45 -21.78
C ARG A 67 -3.44 -12.64 -21.25
N GLU A 68 -4.17 -11.96 -22.12
CA GLU A 68 -5.24 -11.01 -21.76
C GLU A 68 -6.41 -11.66 -21.01
N ASN A 69 -6.57 -12.97 -21.15
CA ASN A 69 -7.63 -13.75 -20.50
C ASN A 69 -7.06 -14.76 -19.48
N SER A 70 -5.82 -14.59 -19.04
CA SER A 70 -5.25 -15.43 -17.99
C SER A 70 -5.71 -14.99 -16.60
N ASP A 71 -5.59 -15.88 -15.62
CA ASP A 71 -5.82 -15.56 -14.20
C ASP A 71 -4.56 -14.96 -13.54
N GLU A 72 -3.53 -14.64 -14.33
CA GLU A 72 -2.28 -14.09 -13.82
C GLU A 72 -2.42 -12.60 -13.51
N ALA A 73 -1.72 -12.14 -12.47
CA ALA A 73 -1.55 -10.74 -12.20
C ALA A 73 -0.41 -10.16 -13.04
N ALA A 74 -0.66 -8.99 -13.64
CA ALA A 74 0.37 -8.10 -14.16
C ALA A 74 0.89 -7.25 -13.01
N ILE A 75 2.21 -7.29 -12.73
CA ILE A 75 2.81 -6.62 -11.59
C ILE A 75 3.95 -5.69 -12.05
N ALA A 76 4.01 -4.49 -11.51
CA ALA A 76 5.11 -3.56 -11.69
C ALA A 76 5.69 -3.17 -10.32
N ILE A 77 6.88 -3.70 -10.00
CA ILE A 77 7.58 -3.51 -8.73
C ILE A 77 8.42 -2.25 -8.81
N LEU A 78 8.35 -1.38 -7.81
CA LEU A 78 9.15 -0.16 -7.71
C LEU A 78 10.56 -0.53 -7.24
N LYS A 79 11.54 -0.45 -8.16
CA LYS A 79 12.95 -0.73 -7.85
C LYS A 79 13.48 0.22 -6.79
N GLY A 80 14.19 -0.34 -5.81
CA GLY A 80 14.81 0.42 -4.73
C GLY A 80 13.84 0.87 -3.63
N SER A 81 12.54 0.52 -3.73
CA SER A 81 11.64 0.67 -2.59
C SER A 81 11.94 -0.41 -1.56
N ASP A 82 11.85 -0.04 -0.28
CA ASP A 82 11.83 -0.93 0.87
C ASP A 82 10.87 -0.34 1.89
N PHE A 83 9.80 -1.03 2.19
CA PHE A 83 8.69 -0.54 3.00
C PHE A 83 8.39 -1.52 4.12
N LYS A 84 8.39 -1.00 5.33
CA LYS A 84 7.94 -1.70 6.53
C LYS A 84 6.69 -1.05 7.11
N ASP A 85 6.80 0.20 7.53
CA ASP A 85 5.76 1.01 8.16
C ASP A 85 5.68 2.38 7.50
N GLY A 86 4.55 3.04 7.62
CA GLY A 86 4.33 4.37 7.06
C GLY A 86 3.06 4.47 6.23
N THR A 87 3.07 5.33 5.24
CA THR A 87 1.92 5.61 4.37
C THR A 87 2.30 5.41 2.91
N ILE A 88 1.49 4.65 2.18
CA ILE A 88 1.53 4.54 0.72
C ILE A 88 0.29 5.25 0.18
N GLU A 89 0.45 6.16 -0.76
CA GLU A 89 -0.67 6.79 -1.47
C GLU A 89 -0.45 6.73 -2.97
N VAL A 90 -1.48 6.34 -3.73
CA VAL A 90 -1.42 6.22 -5.19
C VAL A 90 -2.77 6.53 -5.80
N GLU A 91 -2.77 7.00 -7.03
CA GLU A 91 -3.96 7.15 -7.84
C GLU A 91 -4.09 5.99 -8.81
N VAL A 92 -5.24 5.32 -8.80
CA VAL A 92 -5.53 4.15 -9.62
C VAL A 92 -6.83 4.35 -10.41
N ALA A 93 -6.89 3.79 -11.62
CA ALA A 93 -8.14 3.72 -12.37
C ALA A 93 -8.22 2.34 -13.04
N GLY A 94 -9.20 1.53 -12.63
CA GLY A 94 -9.39 0.16 -13.10
C GLY A 94 -10.80 -0.08 -13.64
N ALA A 95 -10.88 -0.80 -14.75
CA ALA A 95 -12.14 -1.29 -15.31
C ALA A 95 -11.92 -2.64 -16.00
N PRO A 96 -12.92 -3.52 -16.11
CA PRO A 96 -12.82 -4.67 -16.99
C PRO A 96 -12.48 -4.24 -18.42
N ARG A 97 -11.61 -4.98 -19.11
CA ARG A 97 -11.32 -4.77 -20.52
C ARG A 97 -12.58 -4.93 -21.38
N ALA A 98 -12.58 -4.26 -22.52
CA ALA A 98 -13.63 -4.47 -23.51
C ALA A 98 -13.68 -5.97 -23.92
N GLY A 99 -14.88 -6.55 -23.86
CA GLY A 99 -15.09 -7.96 -24.14
C GLY A 99 -14.73 -8.92 -22.99
N ALA A 100 -14.37 -8.43 -21.84
CA ALA A 100 -14.16 -9.24 -20.65
C ALA A 100 -15.49 -9.89 -20.18
N ALA A 101 -15.39 -11.07 -19.54
CA ALA A 101 -16.57 -11.75 -19.02
C ALA A 101 -17.35 -10.90 -18.00
N PRO A 102 -18.69 -10.98 -17.92
CA PRO A 102 -19.51 -10.12 -17.09
C PRO A 102 -19.27 -10.26 -15.58
N ASP A 103 -18.62 -11.34 -15.17
CA ASP A 103 -18.25 -11.62 -13.79
C ASP A 103 -16.90 -11.01 -13.37
N LEU A 104 -16.15 -10.40 -14.29
CA LEU A 104 -14.89 -9.73 -13.98
C LEU A 104 -15.12 -8.36 -13.36
N ARG A 105 -14.23 -7.97 -12.43
CA ARG A 105 -14.46 -6.85 -11.53
C ARG A 105 -13.55 -5.65 -11.77
N GLY A 106 -12.55 -5.75 -12.69
CA GLY A 106 -11.55 -4.71 -12.90
C GLY A 106 -10.57 -4.61 -11.72
N PHE A 107 -10.08 -5.77 -11.26
CA PHE A 107 -9.19 -5.87 -10.10
C PHE A 107 -7.91 -5.06 -10.27
N ILE A 108 -7.64 -4.15 -9.34
CA ILE A 108 -6.50 -3.25 -9.35
C ILE A 108 -6.07 -2.95 -7.91
N GLY A 109 -4.77 -2.97 -7.62
CA GLY A 109 -4.32 -2.83 -6.24
C GLY A 109 -2.86 -2.50 -6.04
N ILE A 110 -2.46 -2.54 -4.79
CA ILE A 110 -1.12 -2.26 -4.28
C ILE A 110 -0.63 -3.45 -3.48
N LEU A 111 0.50 -4.00 -3.92
CA LEU A 111 1.29 -4.93 -3.12
C LEU A 111 2.30 -4.15 -2.30
N PHE A 112 2.44 -4.50 -1.03
CA PHE A 112 3.48 -3.97 -0.15
C PHE A 112 4.16 -5.08 0.63
N ARG A 113 5.35 -4.79 1.16
CA ARG A 113 6.24 -5.81 1.74
C ARG A 113 6.52 -6.96 0.75
N VAL A 114 6.66 -6.59 -0.53
CA VAL A 114 6.85 -7.53 -1.64
C VAL A 114 8.20 -8.20 -1.54
N GLN A 115 8.21 -9.51 -1.55
CA GLN A 115 9.39 -10.37 -1.57
C GLN A 115 9.29 -11.37 -2.72
N SER A 116 10.43 -11.94 -3.12
CA SER A 116 10.48 -13.00 -4.14
C SER A 116 9.70 -12.65 -5.42
N ARG A 117 9.83 -11.40 -5.89
CA ARG A 117 9.18 -10.88 -7.12
C ARG A 117 7.65 -10.99 -7.10
N GLY A 118 7.02 -10.79 -5.94
CA GLY A 118 5.57 -10.84 -5.78
C GLY A 118 5.02 -12.19 -5.32
N ALA A 119 5.86 -13.21 -5.14
CA ALA A 119 5.41 -14.50 -4.59
C ALA A 119 4.99 -14.40 -3.12
N GLN A 120 5.51 -13.41 -2.39
CA GLN A 120 5.07 -13.05 -1.05
C GLN A 120 4.78 -11.55 -1.01
N ALA A 121 3.61 -11.17 -0.57
CA ALA A 121 3.21 -9.78 -0.43
C ALA A 121 1.95 -9.65 0.44
N GLU A 122 1.78 -8.48 1.04
CA GLU A 122 0.50 -7.99 1.53
C GLU A 122 -0.19 -7.22 0.41
N ASP A 123 -1.51 -7.32 0.30
CA ASP A 123 -2.26 -6.74 -0.81
C ASP A 123 -3.54 -6.03 -0.33
N PHE A 124 -3.75 -4.82 -0.83
CA PHE A 124 -5.07 -4.17 -0.84
C PHE A 124 -5.47 -3.88 -2.28
N TYR A 125 -6.67 -4.32 -2.65
CA TYR A 125 -7.17 -4.08 -3.99
C TYR A 125 -8.65 -3.71 -4.05
N LEU A 126 -9.01 -3.14 -5.18
CA LEU A 126 -10.34 -2.69 -5.52
C LEU A 126 -10.99 -3.62 -6.52
N ARG A 127 -12.31 -3.71 -6.44
CA ARG A 127 -13.21 -4.31 -7.43
C ARG A 127 -14.16 -3.23 -7.95
N PRO A 128 -13.72 -2.37 -8.88
CA PRO A 128 -14.48 -1.18 -9.27
C PRO A 128 -15.94 -1.44 -9.68
N THR A 129 -16.22 -2.53 -10.40
CA THR A 129 -17.60 -2.83 -10.79
C THR A 129 -18.52 -3.24 -9.62
N ASN A 130 -17.95 -3.54 -8.46
CA ASN A 130 -18.74 -3.89 -7.28
C ASN A 130 -19.30 -2.65 -6.56
N GLY A 131 -18.62 -1.50 -6.65
CA GLY A 131 -18.98 -0.29 -5.90
C GLY A 131 -20.40 0.20 -6.13
N ARG A 132 -20.94 0.01 -7.34
CA ARG A 132 -22.31 0.43 -7.73
C ARG A 132 -23.16 -0.71 -8.26
N SER A 133 -22.87 -1.95 -7.86
CA SER A 133 -23.68 -3.11 -8.21
C SER A 133 -25.05 -3.05 -7.53
N ASP A 134 -26.11 -3.54 -8.18
CA ASP A 134 -27.43 -3.73 -7.57
C ASP A 134 -27.47 -4.95 -6.63
N ASP A 135 -26.46 -5.80 -6.67
CA ASP A 135 -26.27 -6.91 -5.74
C ASP A 135 -25.52 -6.42 -4.48
N GLN A 136 -26.21 -6.43 -3.34
CA GLN A 136 -25.66 -5.95 -2.06
C GLN A 136 -24.44 -6.78 -1.61
N LEU A 137 -24.44 -8.08 -1.85
CA LEU A 137 -23.28 -8.92 -1.48
C LEU A 137 -22.05 -8.53 -2.29
N ARG A 138 -22.19 -8.27 -3.59
CA ARG A 138 -21.12 -7.75 -4.43
C ARG A 138 -20.64 -6.39 -3.93
N ARG A 139 -21.54 -5.47 -3.58
CA ARG A 139 -21.17 -4.14 -3.04
C ARG A 139 -20.31 -4.26 -1.81
N ASN A 140 -20.64 -5.16 -0.89
CA ASN A 140 -19.89 -5.38 0.34
C ASN A 140 -18.45 -5.89 0.09
N HIS A 141 -18.15 -6.33 -1.13
CA HIS A 141 -16.83 -6.80 -1.56
C HIS A 141 -16.17 -5.83 -2.56
N SER A 142 -16.32 -4.51 -2.38
CA SER A 142 -15.71 -3.51 -3.27
C SER A 142 -14.22 -3.35 -3.04
N VAL A 143 -13.76 -3.54 -1.79
CA VAL A 143 -12.35 -3.57 -1.40
C VAL A 143 -12.03 -4.87 -0.70
N GLN A 144 -10.76 -5.29 -0.81
CA GLN A 144 -10.28 -6.55 -0.26
C GLN A 144 -8.84 -6.41 0.22
N TYR A 145 -8.52 -7.09 1.32
CA TYR A 145 -7.17 -7.43 1.73
C TYR A 145 -6.92 -8.91 1.48
N GLU A 146 -5.70 -9.24 1.05
CA GLU A 146 -5.17 -10.61 1.05
C GLU A 146 -3.66 -10.61 1.26
N SER A 147 -3.07 -11.79 1.46
CA SER A 147 -1.63 -11.96 1.61
C SER A 147 -1.16 -13.22 0.91
N ALA A 148 -0.30 -13.02 -0.07
CA ALA A 148 0.28 -14.10 -0.85
C ALA A 148 1.44 -14.80 -0.12
N PRO A 149 1.58 -16.12 -0.27
CA PRO A 149 0.71 -17.02 -1.02
C PRO A 149 -0.42 -17.65 -0.18
N ASP A 150 -0.34 -17.56 1.16
CA ASP A 150 -1.08 -18.47 2.05
C ASP A 150 -2.48 -17.99 2.42
N PHE A 151 -2.77 -16.71 2.24
CA PHE A 151 -4.04 -16.10 2.65
C PHE A 151 -4.76 -15.40 1.48
N PRO A 152 -5.15 -16.15 0.42
CA PRO A 152 -5.92 -15.59 -0.68
C PRO A 152 -7.35 -15.23 -0.21
N TRP A 153 -8.03 -14.36 -0.97
CA TRP A 153 -9.35 -13.82 -0.64
C TRP A 153 -10.40 -14.89 -0.30
N ASN A 154 -10.39 -16.03 -0.98
CA ASN A 154 -11.36 -17.11 -0.77
C ASN A 154 -11.13 -17.83 0.56
N ARG A 155 -9.89 -17.99 0.98
CA ARG A 155 -9.52 -18.51 2.30
C ARG A 155 -9.95 -17.54 3.39
N LEU A 156 -9.56 -16.26 3.26
CA LEU A 156 -9.90 -15.23 4.25
C LEU A 156 -11.42 -15.07 4.41
N ARG A 157 -12.17 -15.07 3.31
CA ARG A 157 -13.63 -14.99 3.34
C ARG A 157 -14.26 -16.20 4.02
N LYS A 158 -13.71 -17.40 3.83
CA LYS A 158 -14.19 -18.64 4.47
C LYS A 158 -13.88 -18.66 5.96
N GLU A 159 -12.65 -18.31 6.35
CA GLU A 159 -12.18 -18.39 7.73
C GLU A 159 -12.63 -17.21 8.60
N SER A 160 -12.83 -16.04 8.00
CA SER A 160 -13.17 -14.79 8.69
C SER A 160 -14.10 -13.92 7.83
N PRO A 161 -15.37 -14.33 7.64
CA PRO A 161 -16.32 -13.64 6.76
C PRO A 161 -16.46 -12.16 7.11
N GLY A 162 -16.31 -11.27 6.12
CA GLY A 162 -16.50 -9.83 6.27
C GLY A 162 -15.39 -9.08 7.02
N VAL A 163 -14.32 -9.75 7.46
CA VAL A 163 -13.23 -9.10 8.21
C VAL A 163 -12.23 -8.40 7.28
N TYR A 164 -11.93 -9.00 6.14
CA TYR A 164 -10.89 -8.55 5.21
C TYR A 164 -11.44 -7.93 3.92
N GLU A 165 -12.68 -7.57 3.91
CA GLU A 165 -13.37 -6.94 2.80
C GLU A 165 -14.43 -5.94 3.29
N SER A 166 -14.74 -4.94 2.47
CA SER A 166 -15.70 -3.89 2.83
C SER A 166 -16.29 -3.24 1.59
N TYR A 167 -17.29 -2.41 1.83
CA TYR A 167 -17.89 -1.54 0.82
C TYR A 167 -17.16 -0.21 0.70
N VAL A 168 -17.02 0.25 -0.54
CA VAL A 168 -16.72 1.64 -0.88
C VAL A 168 -17.38 1.97 -2.22
N ASP A 169 -17.82 3.22 -2.41
CA ASP A 169 -18.32 3.68 -3.71
C ASP A 169 -17.16 3.79 -4.70
N LEU A 170 -17.25 3.03 -5.79
CA LEU A 170 -16.27 2.99 -6.87
C LEU A 170 -16.99 3.12 -8.21
N ASP A 171 -16.38 3.86 -9.13
CA ASP A 171 -16.82 4.00 -10.51
C ASP A 171 -15.74 3.42 -11.45
N PRO A 172 -16.06 2.37 -12.24
CA PRO A 172 -15.08 1.74 -13.12
C PRO A 172 -14.40 2.73 -14.06
N GLY A 173 -13.07 2.69 -14.10
CA GLY A 173 -12.23 3.58 -14.91
C GLY A 173 -12.15 5.03 -14.41
N ALA A 174 -12.81 5.39 -13.33
CA ALA A 174 -12.58 6.68 -12.68
C ALA A 174 -11.31 6.66 -11.81
N TRP A 175 -10.62 7.80 -11.73
CA TRP A 175 -9.49 7.94 -10.81
C TRP A 175 -9.96 7.81 -9.36
N THR A 176 -9.30 6.93 -8.64
CA THR A 176 -9.52 6.64 -7.22
C THR A 176 -8.20 6.78 -6.48
N THR A 177 -8.17 7.58 -5.42
CA THR A 177 -7.00 7.65 -4.53
C THR A 177 -7.07 6.50 -3.54
N MET A 178 -6.05 5.66 -3.50
CA MET A 178 -5.83 4.66 -2.45
C MET A 178 -4.76 5.18 -1.51
N LYS A 179 -5.06 5.24 -0.20
CA LYS A 179 -4.07 5.51 0.85
C LYS A 179 -4.07 4.34 1.83
N ILE A 180 -2.88 3.78 2.06
CA ILE A 180 -2.66 2.67 2.99
C ILE A 180 -1.73 3.16 4.09
N GLU A 181 -2.18 3.10 5.34
CA GLU A 181 -1.37 3.36 6.52
C GLU A 181 -1.00 2.03 7.19
N VAL A 182 0.29 1.79 7.41
CA VAL A 182 0.81 0.54 7.98
C VAL A 182 1.61 0.85 9.24
N SER A 183 1.38 0.09 10.31
CA SER A 183 2.14 0.14 11.56
C SER A 183 2.23 -1.24 12.19
N GLY A 184 3.41 -1.85 12.18
CA GLY A 184 3.64 -3.22 12.64
C GLY A 184 2.78 -4.21 11.87
N THR A 185 1.89 -4.90 12.56
CA THR A 185 0.95 -5.87 11.97
C THR A 185 -0.42 -5.29 11.66
N LYS A 186 -0.56 -3.96 11.61
CA LYS A 186 -1.84 -3.29 11.37
C LYS A 186 -1.79 -2.45 10.12
N ALA A 187 -2.89 -2.45 9.37
CA ALA A 187 -3.06 -1.57 8.22
C ALA A 187 -4.47 -0.99 8.13
N ARG A 188 -4.58 0.18 7.51
CA ARG A 188 -5.84 0.87 7.24
C ARG A 188 -5.85 1.36 5.80
N LEU A 189 -6.92 1.04 5.09
CA LEU A 189 -7.16 1.52 3.73
C LEU A 189 -8.14 2.68 3.75
N TYR A 190 -7.77 3.76 3.08
CA TYR A 190 -8.63 4.92 2.84
C TYR A 190 -8.80 5.13 1.34
N ILE A 191 -10.01 5.47 0.92
CA ILE A 191 -10.35 5.72 -0.48
C ILE A 191 -10.83 7.16 -0.65
N ASN A 192 -10.36 7.81 -1.74
CA ASN A 192 -10.77 9.16 -2.14
C ASN A 192 -10.64 10.20 -1.03
N ARG A 193 -9.55 10.11 -0.24
CA ARG A 193 -9.23 11.02 0.86
C ARG A 193 -10.27 11.07 1.98
N ALA A 194 -11.04 9.99 2.15
CA ALA A 194 -11.96 9.86 3.28
C ALA A 194 -11.21 10.01 4.62
N GLU A 195 -11.85 10.62 5.61
CA GLU A 195 -11.29 10.78 6.95
C GLU A 195 -11.25 9.44 7.72
N GLN A 196 -12.19 8.56 7.44
CA GLN A 196 -12.26 7.24 8.05
C GLN A 196 -11.80 6.15 7.10
N PRO A 197 -11.08 5.12 7.58
CA PRO A 197 -10.70 3.99 6.76
C PRO A 197 -11.93 3.18 6.34
N CYS A 198 -11.96 2.74 5.10
CA CYS A 198 -13.00 1.83 4.62
C CYS A 198 -12.69 0.36 4.96
N LEU A 199 -11.44 0.02 5.22
CA LEU A 199 -11.03 -1.33 5.66
C LEU A 199 -9.92 -1.23 6.70
N ILE A 200 -10.07 -2.00 7.80
CA ILE A 200 -9.12 -2.08 8.90
C ILE A 200 -8.65 -3.52 9.02
N VAL A 201 -7.34 -3.73 8.90
CA VAL A 201 -6.67 -5.02 9.13
C VAL A 201 -5.78 -4.89 10.36
N ASN A 202 -5.99 -5.72 11.37
CA ASN A 202 -5.25 -5.66 12.63
C ASN A 202 -4.19 -6.77 12.76
N ASP A 203 -4.09 -7.64 11.77
CA ASP A 203 -3.29 -8.86 11.78
C ASP A 203 -2.75 -9.18 10.38
N LEU A 204 -1.95 -8.27 9.82
CA LEU A 204 -1.24 -8.50 8.56
C LEU A 204 -0.56 -9.89 8.58
N LYS A 205 -0.78 -10.67 7.54
CA LYS A 205 -0.48 -12.13 7.55
C LYS A 205 1.00 -12.45 7.36
N LEU A 206 1.79 -11.55 6.77
CA LEU A 206 3.25 -11.67 6.76
C LEU A 206 3.90 -11.18 8.07
N GLY A 207 3.10 -10.77 9.06
CA GLY A 207 3.58 -10.30 10.35
C GLY A 207 4.36 -8.98 10.25
N ASP A 208 5.35 -8.79 11.12
CA ASP A 208 6.23 -7.63 11.13
C ASP A 208 7.37 -7.82 10.11
N SER A 209 7.06 -7.69 8.83
CA SER A 209 7.96 -7.87 7.71
C SER A 209 8.24 -6.56 6.97
N HIS A 210 9.13 -6.59 5.99
CA HIS A 210 9.41 -5.49 5.07
C HIS A 210 9.65 -6.01 3.66
N GLY A 211 9.64 -5.14 2.67
CA GLY A 211 9.91 -5.48 1.28
C GLY A 211 9.54 -4.36 0.34
N GLN A 212 9.57 -4.65 -0.96
CA GLN A 212 9.28 -3.66 -1.98
C GLN A 212 7.78 -3.31 -2.04
N ILE A 213 7.46 -2.27 -2.80
CA ILE A 213 6.10 -1.89 -3.18
C ILE A 213 5.91 -2.18 -4.66
N ALA A 214 4.72 -2.63 -5.03
CA ALA A 214 4.33 -2.82 -6.40
C ALA A 214 2.89 -2.37 -6.65
N VAL A 215 2.61 -1.96 -7.88
CA VAL A 215 1.25 -1.83 -8.40
C VAL A 215 0.90 -3.08 -9.18
N TRP A 216 -0.36 -3.50 -9.14
CA TRP A 216 -0.78 -4.70 -9.86
C TRP A 216 -2.21 -4.60 -10.39
N ALA A 217 -2.48 -5.39 -11.40
CA ALA A 217 -3.82 -5.58 -11.94
C ALA A 217 -4.02 -7.01 -12.43
N HIS A 218 -5.24 -7.48 -12.39
CA HIS A 218 -5.61 -8.74 -13.06
C HIS A 218 -5.49 -8.58 -14.58
N ALA A 219 -5.09 -9.64 -15.30
CA ALA A 219 -4.88 -9.62 -16.75
C ALA A 219 -6.09 -9.07 -17.55
N THR A 220 -7.30 -9.25 -17.05
CA THR A 220 -8.54 -8.78 -17.68
C THR A 220 -8.92 -7.33 -17.37
N THR A 221 -8.03 -6.57 -16.71
CA THR A 221 -8.27 -5.18 -16.29
C THR A 221 -7.57 -4.19 -17.20
N GLU A 222 -8.27 -3.15 -17.63
CA GLU A 222 -7.68 -1.88 -18.07
C GLU A 222 -7.26 -1.10 -16.83
N ALA A 223 -5.94 -1.02 -16.58
CA ALA A 223 -5.40 -0.52 -15.32
C ALA A 223 -4.42 0.64 -15.54
N TYR A 224 -4.69 1.74 -14.86
CA TYR A 224 -3.87 2.95 -14.92
C TYR A 224 -3.44 3.35 -13.51
N PHE A 225 -2.16 3.76 -13.37
CA PHE A 225 -1.58 4.20 -12.10
C PHE A 225 -0.82 5.51 -12.28
N SER A 226 -0.93 6.40 -11.30
CA SER A 226 -0.27 7.71 -11.28
C SER A 226 0.09 8.12 -9.86
N ASN A 227 1.13 8.95 -9.69
CA ASN A 227 1.45 9.67 -8.46
C ASN A 227 1.53 8.79 -7.20
N LEU A 228 2.40 7.77 -7.19
CA LEU A 228 2.64 6.99 -5.98
C LEU A 228 3.62 7.72 -5.06
N THR A 229 3.29 7.81 -3.78
CA THR A 229 4.16 8.37 -2.74
C THR A 229 4.26 7.43 -1.55
N ILE A 230 5.43 7.43 -0.91
CA ILE A 230 5.74 6.68 0.31
C ILE A 230 6.23 7.67 1.36
N LYS A 231 5.66 7.60 2.57
CA LYS A 231 6.04 8.46 3.71
C LYS A 231 6.32 7.64 4.94
#